data_65ccca12d5f20b648dcdc9c2602d1e84
#
_entry.id   65ccca12d5f20b648dcdc9c2602d1e84
#
_cell.length_a   1.000
_cell.length_b   1.000
_cell.length_c   1.000
_cell.angle_alpha   90.00
_cell.angle_beta   90.00
_cell.angle_gamma   90.00
#
_symmetry.space_group_name_H-M   'P 1'
#
loop_
_entity.id
_entity.type
_entity.pdbx_description
1 polymer ?
#
loop_
_entity_poly.entity_id
_entity_poly.type
_entity_poly.pdbx_seq_one_letter_code
_entity_poly.pdbx_strand_id
1 'polypeptide(L)'
;MYALVKLFSFGTLSKFFKNMKNEDKKAIALTYRVGYTYFESWIESIANVRNLCAHYGRLYNAILSKTPKMYKQFSDKGIGNNRLYGVLICISLLVPNNDNWIEFVNFIEETANRYSYAKLETMGFPEDWKEILLDTRKYLKK
;
A
#
# COMPACT_ATOMS: atom_id res chain seq x y z
N MET A 1 9.45 19.83 -16.26
CA MET A 1 8.46 18.79 -15.88
C MET A 1 8.65 18.22 -14.47
N TYR A 2 9.88 17.88 -14.06
CA TYR A 2 10.17 17.34 -12.71
C TYR A 2 9.77 18.27 -11.56
N ALA A 3 9.93 19.59 -11.72
CA ALA A 3 9.54 20.56 -10.71
C ALA A 3 8.01 20.68 -10.52
N LEU A 4 7.24 20.53 -11.59
CA LEU A 4 5.77 20.57 -11.53
C LEU A 4 5.18 19.34 -10.81
N VAL A 5 5.77 18.16 -11.00
CA VAL A 5 5.33 16.92 -10.33
C VAL A 5 5.45 17.04 -8.81
N LYS A 6 6.46 17.75 -8.30
CA LYS A 6 6.63 17.98 -6.84
C LYS A 6 5.54 18.87 -6.23
N LEU A 7 4.86 19.68 -7.03
CA LEU A 7 3.78 20.55 -6.58
C LEU A 7 2.42 19.83 -6.51
N PHE A 8 2.30 18.67 -7.15
CA PHE A 8 1.06 17.91 -7.15
C PHE A 8 0.89 17.14 -5.85
N SER A 9 -0.35 17.16 -5.33
CA SER A 9 -0.71 16.24 -4.27
C SER A 9 -0.67 14.79 -4.78
N PHE A 10 -0.49 13.83 -3.88
CA PHE A 10 -0.50 12.42 -4.27
C PHE A 10 -1.82 12.00 -4.95
N GLY A 11 -2.95 12.55 -4.50
CA GLY A 11 -4.25 12.34 -5.14
C GLY A 11 -4.32 12.90 -6.57
N THR A 12 -3.70 14.06 -6.82
CA THR A 12 -3.59 14.64 -8.17
C THR A 12 -2.72 13.76 -9.07
N LEU A 13 -1.59 13.26 -8.57
CA LEU A 13 -0.72 12.34 -9.32
C LEU A 13 -1.44 11.04 -9.68
N SER A 14 -2.24 10.48 -8.76
CA SER A 14 -3.05 9.29 -9.02
C SER A 14 -4.06 9.52 -10.15
N LYS A 15 -4.76 10.66 -10.14
CA LYS A 15 -5.69 11.03 -11.21
C LYS A 15 -4.98 11.30 -12.55
N PHE A 16 -3.81 11.93 -12.49
CA PHE A 16 -3.00 12.18 -13.68
C PHE A 16 -2.58 10.86 -14.32
N PHE A 17 -2.05 9.92 -13.54
CA PHE A 17 -1.70 8.58 -14.02
C PHE A 17 -2.90 7.87 -14.65
N LYS A 18 -4.06 7.92 -14.02
CA LYS A 18 -5.30 7.30 -14.52
C LYS A 18 -5.68 7.78 -15.92
N ASN A 19 -5.42 9.04 -16.24
CA ASN A 19 -5.76 9.68 -17.52
C ASN A 19 -4.62 9.62 -18.56
N MET A 20 -3.48 9.00 -18.25
CA MET A 20 -2.38 8.81 -19.20
C MET A 20 -2.73 7.74 -20.25
N LYS A 21 -2.02 7.77 -21.37
CA LYS A 21 -2.10 6.69 -22.38
C LYS A 21 -1.61 5.38 -21.77
N ASN A 22 -2.19 4.25 -22.22
CA ASN A 22 -1.85 2.93 -21.70
C ASN A 22 -0.36 2.57 -21.88
N GLU A 23 0.26 3.04 -22.96
CA GLU A 23 1.70 2.84 -23.22
C GLU A 23 2.55 3.50 -22.13
N ASP A 24 2.24 4.74 -21.78
CA ASP A 24 2.94 5.48 -20.73
C ASP A 24 2.71 4.85 -19.34
N LYS A 25 1.46 4.43 -19.07
CA LYS A 25 1.13 3.70 -17.84
C LYS A 25 1.95 2.41 -17.71
N LYS A 26 2.07 1.64 -18.78
CA LYS A 26 2.87 0.40 -18.80
C LYS A 26 4.34 0.69 -18.54
N ALA A 27 4.90 1.72 -19.20
CA ALA A 27 6.30 2.10 -19.02
C ALA A 27 6.60 2.48 -17.56
N ILE A 28 5.74 3.31 -16.95
CA ILE A 28 5.91 3.72 -15.55
C ILE A 28 5.77 2.52 -14.61
N ALA A 29 4.70 1.71 -14.74
CA ALA A 29 4.46 0.58 -13.85
C ALA A 29 5.57 -0.47 -13.93
N LEU A 30 6.19 -0.64 -15.10
CA LEU A 30 7.32 -1.55 -15.29
C LEU A 30 8.52 -1.17 -14.43
N THR A 31 8.77 0.12 -14.19
CA THR A 31 9.85 0.56 -13.30
C THR A 31 9.67 0.05 -11.86
N TYR A 32 8.43 -0.19 -11.45
CA TYR A 32 8.06 -0.79 -10.16
C TYR A 32 7.89 -2.31 -10.23
N ARG A 33 8.10 -2.94 -11.40
CA ARG A 33 7.91 -4.39 -11.64
C ARG A 33 6.50 -4.88 -11.32
N VAL A 34 5.49 -4.08 -11.64
CA VAL A 34 4.07 -4.39 -11.46
C VAL A 34 3.28 -4.14 -12.74
N GLY A 35 2.14 -4.82 -12.90
CA GLY A 35 1.23 -4.53 -14.00
C GLY A 35 0.56 -3.17 -13.83
N TYR A 36 0.36 -2.41 -14.90
CA TYR A 36 -0.16 -1.04 -14.83
C TYR A 36 -1.57 -0.96 -14.23
N THR A 37 -2.41 -1.96 -14.40
CA THR A 37 -3.76 -2.01 -13.80
C THR A 37 -3.71 -2.19 -12.28
N TYR A 38 -2.72 -2.92 -11.78
CA TYR A 38 -2.44 -3.03 -10.35
C TYR A 38 -1.87 -1.73 -9.82
N PHE A 39 -0.87 -1.18 -10.49
CA PHE A 39 -0.24 0.09 -10.12
C PHE A 39 -1.27 1.22 -10.00
N GLU A 40 -2.16 1.38 -11.00
CA GLU A 40 -3.23 2.37 -10.99
C GLU A 40 -4.15 2.20 -9.77
N SER A 41 -4.59 0.97 -9.52
CA SER A 41 -5.44 0.65 -8.37
C SER A 41 -4.74 0.92 -7.04
N TRP A 42 -3.44 0.61 -6.94
CA TRP A 42 -2.67 0.79 -5.71
C TRP A 42 -2.46 2.25 -5.37
N ILE A 43 -2.04 3.07 -6.34
CA ILE A 43 -1.84 4.50 -6.07
C ILE A 43 -3.15 5.22 -5.73
N GLU A 44 -4.28 4.80 -6.30
CA GLU A 44 -5.60 5.33 -5.92
C GLU A 44 -5.94 4.98 -4.47
N SER A 45 -5.72 3.73 -4.05
CA SER A 45 -5.99 3.28 -2.68
C SER A 45 -5.05 3.93 -1.66
N ILE A 46 -3.77 4.06 -1.99
CA ILE A 46 -2.76 4.73 -1.14
C ILE A 46 -3.13 6.22 -0.98
N ALA A 47 -3.53 6.89 -2.07
CA ALA A 47 -3.99 8.28 -2.02
C ALA A 47 -5.21 8.44 -1.11
N ASN A 48 -6.14 7.49 -1.13
CA ASN A 48 -7.32 7.49 -0.27
C ASN A 48 -6.92 7.36 1.22
N VAL A 49 -6.05 6.41 1.56
CA VAL A 49 -5.54 6.25 2.94
C VAL A 49 -4.78 7.50 3.40
N ARG A 50 -3.91 8.04 2.56
CA ARG A 50 -3.18 9.28 2.87
C ARG A 50 -4.13 10.44 3.15
N ASN A 51 -5.20 10.59 2.35
CA ASN A 51 -6.18 11.65 2.54
C ASN A 51 -7.00 11.43 3.82
N LEU A 52 -7.36 10.18 4.13
CA LEU A 52 -8.02 9.84 5.39
C LEU A 52 -7.17 10.28 6.59
N CYS A 53 -5.87 9.98 6.58
CA CYS A 53 -4.94 10.41 7.63
C CYS A 53 -4.79 11.95 7.67
N ALA A 54 -4.65 12.61 6.52
CA ALA A 54 -4.46 14.05 6.43
C ALA A 54 -5.68 14.87 6.92
N HIS A 55 -6.88 14.31 6.81
CA HIS A 55 -8.11 14.93 7.27
C HIS A 55 -8.56 14.43 8.66
N TYR A 56 -7.61 13.92 9.47
CA TYR A 56 -7.89 13.38 10.81
C TYR A 56 -8.93 12.27 10.84
N GLY A 57 -9.10 11.55 9.72
CA GLY A 57 -9.99 10.41 9.64
C GLY A 57 -9.49 9.25 10.48
N ARG A 58 -10.44 8.49 11.04
CA ARG A 58 -10.11 7.29 11.81
C ARG A 58 -9.63 6.17 10.88
N LEU A 59 -8.37 5.78 11.00
CA LEU A 59 -7.79 4.67 10.26
C LEU A 59 -7.93 3.32 10.98
N TYR A 60 -7.85 3.35 12.32
CA TYR A 60 -7.99 2.15 13.15
C TYR A 60 -9.36 1.49 12.92
N ASN A 61 -9.34 0.21 12.58
CA ASN A 61 -10.52 -0.61 12.27
C ASN A 61 -11.41 -0.05 11.13
N ALA A 62 -10.86 0.81 10.27
CA ALA A 62 -11.59 1.36 9.13
C ALA A 62 -11.79 0.31 8.04
N ILE A 63 -12.96 0.36 7.38
CA ILE A 63 -13.20 -0.31 6.10
C ILE A 63 -12.92 0.72 5.01
N LEU A 64 -11.99 0.40 4.12
CA LEU A 64 -11.56 1.32 3.08
C LEU A 64 -12.57 1.33 1.90
N SER A 65 -12.95 2.52 1.46
CA SER A 65 -13.85 2.70 0.31
C SER A 65 -13.15 2.48 -1.04
N LYS A 66 -11.85 2.72 -1.10
CA LYS A 66 -10.99 2.48 -2.26
C LYS A 66 -10.06 1.31 -1.95
N THR A 67 -10.37 0.17 -2.56
CA THR A 67 -9.67 -1.09 -2.32
C THR A 67 -8.67 -1.37 -3.44
N PRO A 68 -7.41 -1.71 -3.12
CA PRO A 68 -6.43 -2.08 -4.14
C PRO A 68 -6.74 -3.45 -4.75
N LYS A 69 -6.42 -3.63 -6.01
CA LYS A 69 -6.35 -4.97 -6.60
C LYS A 69 -5.27 -5.77 -5.88
N MET A 70 -5.61 -6.98 -5.44
CA MET A 70 -4.69 -7.85 -4.73
C MET A 70 -4.21 -8.99 -5.64
N TYR A 71 -2.93 -9.35 -5.56
CA TYR A 71 -2.44 -10.57 -6.18
C TYR A 71 -3.05 -11.79 -5.49
N LYS A 72 -3.35 -12.82 -6.30
CA LYS A 72 -3.98 -14.05 -5.82
C LYS A 72 -3.24 -14.69 -4.65
N GLN A 73 -1.90 -14.66 -4.68
CA GLN A 73 -1.05 -15.23 -3.63
C GLN A 73 -1.35 -14.65 -2.23
N PHE A 74 -1.71 -13.38 -2.16
CA PHE A 74 -2.08 -12.74 -0.88
C PHE A 74 -3.54 -13.01 -0.51
N SER A 75 -4.44 -13.02 -1.49
CA SER A 75 -5.84 -13.37 -1.26
C SER A 75 -5.98 -14.82 -0.77
N ASP A 76 -5.20 -15.74 -1.32
CA ASP A 76 -5.18 -17.16 -0.90
C ASP A 76 -4.65 -17.32 0.55
N LYS A 77 -3.87 -16.37 1.05
CA LYS A 77 -3.46 -16.28 2.48
C LYS A 77 -4.52 -15.63 3.38
N GLY A 78 -5.67 -15.27 2.86
CA GLY A 78 -6.72 -14.58 3.61
C GLY A 78 -6.49 -13.09 3.83
N ILE A 79 -5.52 -12.48 3.13
CA ILE A 79 -5.27 -11.04 3.22
C ILE A 79 -6.33 -10.30 2.40
N GLY A 80 -7.21 -9.59 3.10
CA GLY A 80 -8.24 -8.77 2.48
C GLY A 80 -7.69 -7.45 1.95
N ASN A 81 -8.37 -6.88 0.95
CA ASN A 81 -7.98 -5.60 0.34
C ASN A 81 -8.74 -4.38 0.91
N ASN A 82 -9.73 -4.59 1.77
CA ASN A 82 -10.58 -3.52 2.32
C ASN A 82 -10.12 -3.00 3.69
N ARG A 83 -8.95 -3.44 4.14
CA ARG A 83 -8.34 -3.05 5.41
C ARG A 83 -6.94 -2.48 5.17
N LEU A 84 -6.40 -1.80 6.18
CA LEU A 84 -5.10 -1.13 6.10
C LEU A 84 -3.98 -2.07 5.65
N TYR A 85 -3.94 -3.31 6.14
CA TYR A 85 -2.86 -4.24 5.82
C TYR A 85 -2.76 -4.53 4.32
N GLY A 86 -3.88 -4.69 3.62
CA GLY A 86 -3.88 -4.85 2.16
C GLY A 86 -3.22 -3.69 1.42
N VAL A 87 -3.40 -2.45 1.90
CA VAL A 87 -2.71 -1.28 1.34
C VAL A 87 -1.22 -1.28 1.68
N LEU A 88 -0.84 -1.72 2.89
CA LEU A 88 0.58 -1.87 3.26
C LEU A 88 1.32 -2.88 2.39
N ILE A 89 0.68 -3.98 2.01
CA ILE A 89 1.22 -4.93 1.02
C ILE A 89 1.52 -4.23 -0.31
N CYS A 90 0.59 -3.40 -0.79
CA CYS A 90 0.80 -2.66 -2.04
C CYS A 90 1.95 -1.66 -1.91
N ILE A 91 2.05 -0.94 -0.80
CA ILE A 91 3.16 -0.01 -0.52
C ILE A 91 4.49 -0.76 -0.49
N SER A 92 4.56 -1.91 0.18
CA SER A 92 5.79 -2.72 0.28
C SER A 92 6.31 -3.20 -1.09
N LEU A 93 5.43 -3.34 -2.07
CA LEU A 93 5.80 -3.70 -3.44
C LEU A 93 6.25 -2.51 -4.30
N LEU A 94 5.92 -1.28 -3.89
CA LEU A 94 6.26 -0.05 -4.60
C LEU A 94 7.50 0.65 -4.04
N VAL A 95 7.81 0.47 -2.76
CA VAL A 95 8.96 1.09 -2.12
C VAL A 95 10.18 0.16 -2.12
N PRO A 96 11.41 0.70 -2.06
CA PRO A 96 12.60 -0.11 -1.87
C PRO A 96 12.57 -0.83 -0.52
N ASN A 97 12.96 -2.10 -0.50
CA ASN A 97 13.20 -2.82 0.75
C ASN A 97 14.59 -2.42 1.29
N ASN A 98 14.62 -1.37 2.08
CA ASN A 98 15.81 -0.77 2.68
C ASN A 98 15.57 -0.50 4.17
N ASP A 99 16.57 0.08 4.84
CA ASP A 99 16.52 0.37 6.27
C ASP A 99 15.30 1.21 6.68
N ASN A 100 14.92 2.20 5.88
CA ASN A 100 13.74 3.03 6.17
C ASN A 100 12.44 2.21 6.17
N TRP A 101 12.31 1.23 5.27
CA TRP A 101 11.15 0.33 5.27
C TRP A 101 11.16 -0.59 6.47
N ILE A 102 12.32 -1.14 6.82
CA ILE A 102 12.50 -1.99 8.01
C ILE A 102 12.17 -1.21 9.29
N GLU A 103 12.66 0.02 9.43
CA GLU A 103 12.33 0.90 10.55
C GLU A 103 10.83 1.17 10.64
N PHE A 104 10.16 1.42 9.50
CA PHE A 104 8.72 1.62 9.47
C PHE A 104 7.95 0.37 9.94
N VAL A 105 8.35 -0.82 9.50
CA VAL A 105 7.73 -2.09 9.93
C VAL A 105 7.94 -2.32 11.42
N ASN A 106 9.15 -2.06 11.94
CA ASN A 106 9.43 -2.13 13.37
C ASN A 106 8.62 -1.11 14.18
N PHE A 107 8.43 0.11 13.66
CA PHE A 107 7.59 1.12 14.29
C PHE A 107 6.13 0.68 14.43
N ILE A 108 5.59 -0.04 13.45
CA ILE A 108 4.24 -0.64 13.56
C ILE A 108 4.19 -1.60 14.76
N GLU A 109 5.17 -2.50 14.88
CA GLU A 109 5.24 -3.47 15.98
C GLU A 109 5.35 -2.79 17.35
N GLU A 110 6.25 -1.83 17.48
CA GLU A 110 6.44 -1.05 18.71
C GLU A 110 5.15 -0.30 19.11
N THR A 111 4.48 0.29 18.14
CA THR A 111 3.22 0.99 18.35
C THR A 111 2.12 0.04 18.84
N ALA A 112 1.99 -1.12 18.19
CA ALA A 112 1.02 -2.13 18.59
C ALA A 112 1.29 -2.67 20.00
N ASN A 113 2.56 -2.88 20.36
CA ASN A 113 2.96 -3.34 21.69
C ASN A 113 2.73 -2.28 22.79
N ARG A 114 2.89 -0.99 22.42
CA ARG A 114 2.64 0.13 23.35
C ARG A 114 1.17 0.29 23.72
N TYR A 115 0.28 -0.01 22.79
CA TYR A 115 -1.16 0.17 22.96
C TYR A 115 -1.88 -1.18 22.94
N SER A 116 -2.03 -1.80 24.11
CA SER A 116 -2.62 -3.15 24.25
C SER A 116 -4.04 -3.31 23.72
N TYR A 117 -4.78 -2.21 23.57
CA TYR A 117 -6.11 -2.18 22.96
C TYR A 117 -6.09 -2.11 21.43
N ALA A 118 -4.93 -1.81 20.83
CA ALA A 118 -4.78 -1.75 19.38
C ALA A 118 -4.56 -3.16 18.80
N LYS A 119 -5.64 -3.79 18.40
CA LYS A 119 -5.60 -5.13 17.79
C LYS A 119 -5.31 -5.02 16.30
N LEU A 120 -4.13 -5.46 15.86
CA LEU A 120 -3.73 -5.45 14.44
C LEU A 120 -4.65 -6.31 13.57
N GLU A 121 -5.18 -7.40 14.11
CA GLU A 121 -6.11 -8.29 13.40
C GLU A 121 -7.33 -7.55 12.84
N THR A 122 -7.85 -6.55 13.59
CA THR A 122 -9.00 -5.75 13.14
C THR A 122 -8.70 -4.85 11.94
N MET A 123 -7.42 -4.64 11.65
CA MET A 123 -6.93 -3.90 10.50
C MET A 123 -6.41 -4.81 9.38
N GLY A 124 -6.68 -6.13 9.49
CA GLY A 124 -6.37 -7.13 8.46
C GLY A 124 -4.96 -7.72 8.54
N PHE A 125 -4.24 -7.52 9.63
CA PHE A 125 -2.90 -8.08 9.83
C PHE A 125 -3.00 -9.58 10.18
N PRO A 126 -2.38 -10.49 9.39
CA PRO A 126 -2.25 -11.90 9.75
C PRO A 126 -1.20 -12.10 10.86
N GLU A 127 -1.09 -13.31 11.39
CA GLU A 127 -0.11 -13.62 12.45
C GLU A 127 1.33 -13.39 11.97
N ASP A 128 1.65 -13.74 10.73
CA ASP A 128 2.97 -13.58 10.09
C ASP A 128 3.16 -12.23 9.36
N TRP A 129 2.38 -11.24 9.73
CA TRP A 129 2.32 -9.94 9.04
C TRP A 129 3.68 -9.26 8.87
N LYS A 130 4.53 -9.33 9.89
CA LYS A 130 5.85 -8.69 9.89
C LYS A 130 6.79 -9.34 8.89
N GLU A 131 6.83 -10.68 8.89
CA GLU A 131 7.64 -11.45 7.95
C GLU A 131 7.23 -11.16 6.49
N ILE A 132 5.93 -11.10 6.24
CA ILE A 132 5.41 -10.79 4.91
C ILE A 132 5.82 -9.38 4.47
N LEU A 133 5.70 -8.36 5.33
CA LEU A 133 6.07 -6.98 4.98
C LEU A 133 7.58 -6.79 4.79
N LEU A 134 8.40 -7.55 5.51
CA LEU A 134 9.87 -7.49 5.36
C LEU A 134 10.37 -8.13 4.05
N ASP A 135 9.65 -9.12 3.49
CA ASP A 135 10.00 -9.73 2.21
C ASP A 135 8.77 -10.09 1.37
N THR A 136 7.96 -9.09 1.05
CA THR A 136 6.70 -9.26 0.33
C THR A 136 6.90 -9.90 -1.05
N ARG A 137 7.99 -9.60 -1.75
CA ARG A 137 8.27 -10.14 -3.09
C ARG A 137 8.56 -11.65 -3.08
N LYS A 138 9.03 -12.21 -1.99
CA LYS A 138 9.23 -13.67 -1.84
C LYS A 138 7.92 -14.43 -2.11
N TYR A 139 6.80 -13.89 -1.71
CA TYR A 139 5.49 -14.51 -1.86
C TYR A 139 4.91 -14.43 -3.28
N LEU A 140 5.51 -13.65 -4.17
CA LEU A 140 5.13 -13.56 -5.59
C LEU A 140 5.89 -14.55 -6.48
N LYS A 141 6.96 -15.17 -5.97
CA LYS A 141 7.85 -16.05 -6.76
C LYS A 141 7.39 -17.50 -6.85
N LYS A 142 6.13 -17.79 -6.65
CA LYS A 142 5.59 -19.16 -6.82
C LYS A 142 4.75 -19.27 -8.07
#